data_749641daf847f934b70d0e0cf69145a6
#
_entry.id   749641daf847f934b70d0e0cf69145a6
#
_cell.length_a   1.000
_cell.length_b   1.000
_cell.length_c   1.000
_cell.angle_alpha   90.00
_cell.angle_beta   90.00
_cell.angle_gamma   90.00
#
_symmetry.space_group_name_H-M   'P 1'
#
loop_
_entity.id
_entity.type
_entity.pdbx_description
1 polymer ?
#
loop_
_entity_poly.entity_id
_entity_poly.type
_entity_poly.pdbx_seq_one_letter_code
_entity_poly.pdbx_strand_id
1 'polypeptide(L)'
;MDPDHMSGTPATPHVSYCQRRTNTDRALESLLMCCLIAFCGEATTPAPAAAPTAPPFDWSTVDSQPEQAAHILRQLRAWRKPDPTRGKKYLRVVYFHPQDRQPLKRHIDRWHQIMADIRQFYRDEMRTLGYGDITLALEQDQGKLKLHQVQGTANDDGSYSYRSGNRIYNEIVKVLAHKGIDAQRETLLIVCGLSRTEDKKVTIYSPYYGMGANHTRGICFVADSDWLTIAGLKPDPQGLVLQVKEHRGYEPFSLARFNTTYIGGTIHELGHGLSLPHNHATQWEAKRGTALMGAGNYTYRQEWRQEGKGSFLTHAHAIRLLVHPLFSGTAQQADQSPELQLTSLRVSFDDNQIHVRGTLRSKIPAVAMIAYNDRENPGQQGYQVNNDYDATTWSSVVN
;
A
#
# COMPACT_ATOMS: atom_id res chain seq x y z
N MET A 1 -20.31 -57.13 -4.18
CA MET A 1 -19.10 -57.80 -4.59
C MET A 1 -18.05 -56.74 -4.88
N ASP A 2 -17.22 -56.50 -3.88
CA ASP A 2 -15.87 -55.91 -3.92
C ASP A 2 -14.91 -56.97 -4.48
N PRO A 3 -13.61 -56.73 -4.86
CA PRO A 3 -12.75 -55.59 -4.56
C PRO A 3 -11.72 -55.17 -5.66
N ASP A 4 -10.97 -54.10 -5.31
CA ASP A 4 -9.51 -53.86 -5.54
C ASP A 4 -8.90 -53.79 -6.95
N HIS A 5 -8.25 -52.66 -7.26
CA HIS A 5 -6.79 -52.55 -7.24
C HIS A 5 -6.25 -51.13 -7.44
N MET A 6 -5.29 -50.83 -6.57
CA MET A 6 -4.37 -49.69 -6.51
C MET A 6 -3.55 -49.49 -7.80
N SER A 7 -3.21 -48.23 -8.08
CA SER A 7 -1.85 -47.86 -8.49
C SER A 7 -1.59 -46.38 -8.21
N GLY A 8 -0.68 -46.16 -7.28
CA GLY A 8 -0.16 -44.85 -6.89
C GLY A 8 0.92 -44.35 -7.85
N THR A 9 0.98 -43.06 -8.00
CA THR A 9 2.14 -42.36 -8.57
C THR A 9 2.81 -41.52 -7.49
N PRO A 10 4.14 -41.40 -7.47
CA PRO A 10 4.89 -40.90 -6.34
C PRO A 10 4.95 -39.39 -6.30
N ALA A 11 4.81 -38.85 -5.09
CA ALA A 11 5.04 -37.46 -4.78
C ALA A 11 6.55 -37.13 -4.84
N THR A 12 6.89 -36.07 -5.55
CA THR A 12 8.23 -35.47 -5.53
C THR A 12 8.45 -34.75 -4.20
N PRO A 13 9.59 -34.91 -3.54
CA PRO A 13 9.88 -34.24 -2.29
C PRO A 13 10.29 -32.79 -2.50
N HIS A 14 9.54 -31.87 -1.90
CA HIS A 14 10.00 -30.52 -1.67
C HIS A 14 11.11 -30.53 -0.62
N VAL A 15 12.31 -30.18 -1.05
CA VAL A 15 13.44 -29.94 -0.13
C VAL A 15 13.27 -28.58 0.52
N SER A 16 12.76 -28.55 1.75
CA SER A 16 12.82 -27.38 2.61
C SER A 16 14.18 -27.30 3.26
N TYR A 17 14.99 -26.35 2.86
CA TYR A 17 16.18 -25.96 3.60
C TYR A 17 15.77 -25.18 4.86
N CYS A 18 15.60 -25.89 5.96
CA CYS A 18 15.40 -25.28 7.28
C CYS A 18 16.76 -25.22 7.99
N GLN A 19 17.51 -24.13 7.82
CA GLN A 19 18.60 -23.81 8.74
C GLN A 19 18.00 -23.25 10.03
N ARG A 20 18.23 -23.94 11.15
CA ARG A 20 17.92 -23.43 12.49
C ARG A 20 18.82 -22.23 12.79
N ARG A 21 18.29 -21.03 12.69
CA ARG A 21 18.94 -19.82 13.21
C ARG A 21 18.52 -19.59 14.66
N THR A 22 19.41 -19.05 15.47
CA THR A 22 19.15 -18.76 16.88
C THR A 22 18.18 -17.56 17.03
N ASN A 23 17.48 -17.47 18.16
CA ASN A 23 16.50 -16.40 18.41
C ASN A 23 17.07 -14.97 18.31
N THR A 24 18.37 -14.78 18.53
CA THR A 24 19.07 -13.52 18.37
C THR A 24 19.17 -13.07 16.91
N ASP A 25 19.36 -14.00 15.97
CA ASP A 25 19.47 -13.68 14.54
C ASP A 25 18.11 -13.26 13.97
N ARG A 26 17.00 -13.83 14.48
CA ARG A 26 15.65 -13.48 14.04
C ARG A 26 15.22 -12.08 14.47
N ALA A 27 15.56 -11.68 15.69
CA ALA A 27 15.29 -10.33 16.18
C ALA A 27 16.04 -9.27 15.36
N LEU A 28 17.27 -9.58 14.94
CA LEU A 28 18.07 -8.68 14.11
C LEU A 28 17.53 -8.55 12.68
N GLU A 29 17.06 -9.63 12.08
CA GLU A 29 16.49 -9.60 10.73
C GLU A 29 15.14 -8.85 10.68
N SER A 30 14.31 -9.01 11.70
CA SER A 30 13.05 -8.23 11.80
C SER A 30 13.31 -6.74 11.96
N LEU A 31 14.34 -6.35 12.73
CA LEU A 31 14.76 -4.95 12.86
C LEU A 31 15.38 -4.40 11.57
N LEU A 32 16.18 -5.22 10.85
CA LEU A 32 16.83 -4.81 9.60
C LEU A 32 15.83 -4.59 8.45
N MET A 33 14.73 -5.34 8.43
CA MET A 33 13.69 -5.14 7.42
C MET A 33 12.85 -3.87 7.66
N CYS A 34 12.85 -3.33 8.87
CA CYS A 34 12.12 -2.10 9.23
C CYS A 34 12.90 -0.81 8.96
N CYS A 35 14.22 -0.89 8.70
CA CYS A 35 15.04 0.30 8.41
C CYS A 35 15.15 0.58 6.92
N LEU A 36 14.03 0.78 6.27
CA LEU A 36 14.02 1.23 4.88
C LEU A 36 13.54 2.65 4.87
N ILE A 37 14.46 3.58 4.62
CA ILE A 37 14.12 4.83 3.97
C ILE A 37 15.21 5.84 4.25
N ALA A 38 15.58 6.45 3.31
CA ALA A 38 15.33 7.45 2.35
C ALA A 38 16.61 8.13 1.86
N PHE A 39 16.62 8.85 0.84
CA PHE A 39 17.70 8.99 -0.06
C PHE A 39 18.09 10.35 -0.55
N CYS A 40 19.37 10.62 -0.59
CA CYS A 40 19.99 11.36 -1.66
C CYS A 40 21.46 11.57 -1.58
N GLY A 41 22.11 11.61 -2.67
CA GLY A 41 23.45 12.07 -2.77
C GLY A 41 23.88 12.37 -4.18
N GLU A 42 24.78 13.25 -4.38
CA GLU A 42 25.53 13.43 -5.62
C GLU A 42 27.01 13.16 -5.42
N ALA A 43 27.64 12.72 -6.50
CA ALA A 43 29.01 12.29 -6.59
C ALA A 43 30.02 13.45 -6.54
N THR A 44 31.08 13.17 -5.88
CA THR A 44 32.49 13.57 -6.05
C THR A 44 32.82 15.00 -6.42
N THR A 45 32.97 15.80 -5.39
CA THR A 45 34.06 16.73 -5.22
C THR A 45 34.79 16.37 -3.92
N PRO A 46 36.12 16.63 -3.77
CA PRO A 46 36.83 16.29 -2.55
C PRO A 46 36.14 16.93 -1.35
N ALA A 47 35.95 16.15 -0.30
CA ALA A 47 35.21 16.53 0.88
C ALA A 47 35.68 17.87 1.44
N PRO A 48 34.80 18.89 1.53
CA PRO A 48 35.08 19.99 2.44
C PRO A 48 35.08 19.44 3.86
N ALA A 49 35.96 20.00 4.72
CA ALA A 49 36.06 19.67 6.11
C ALA A 49 34.67 19.56 6.72
N ALA A 50 34.46 18.49 7.50
CA ALA A 50 33.19 18.19 8.12
C ALA A 50 32.61 19.48 8.77
N ALA A 51 31.48 19.93 8.26
CA ALA A 51 30.72 20.96 8.89
C ALA A 51 30.40 20.47 10.33
N PRO A 52 30.41 21.35 11.33
CA PRO A 52 30.10 20.97 12.71
C PRO A 52 28.75 20.27 12.67
N THR A 53 28.74 18.99 13.07
CA THR A 53 27.54 18.21 13.23
C THR A 53 26.63 18.99 14.18
N ALA A 54 25.48 19.42 13.68
CA ALA A 54 24.45 19.94 14.56
C ALA A 54 24.26 18.93 15.71
N PRO A 55 24.10 19.41 16.97
CA PRO A 55 23.87 18.50 18.06
C PRO A 55 22.71 17.56 17.72
N PRO A 56 22.78 16.29 18.12
CA PRO A 56 21.70 15.35 17.83
C PRO A 56 20.40 15.96 18.32
N PHE A 57 19.40 15.97 17.45
CA PHE A 57 18.09 16.50 17.79
C PHE A 57 17.51 15.66 18.92
N ASP A 58 17.17 16.29 20.04
CA ASP A 58 16.57 15.62 21.18
C ASP A 58 15.08 15.39 20.92
N TRP A 59 14.76 14.22 20.51
CA TRP A 59 13.42 13.80 20.17
C TRP A 59 12.52 13.56 21.40
N SER A 60 13.10 13.40 22.58
CA SER A 60 12.32 13.26 23.82
C SER A 60 11.50 14.50 24.15
N THR A 61 11.84 15.64 23.54
CA THR A 61 11.16 16.93 23.71
C THR A 61 10.12 17.22 22.63
N VAL A 62 9.97 16.35 21.60
CA VAL A 62 9.06 16.60 20.48
C VAL A 62 7.71 15.89 20.69
N ASP A 63 6.89 16.52 21.50
CA ASP A 63 5.48 16.14 21.65
C ASP A 63 4.62 16.55 20.42
N SER A 64 5.19 17.24 19.44
CA SER A 64 4.45 17.84 18.35
C SER A 64 4.85 17.27 16.99
N GLN A 65 3.93 16.54 16.34
CA GLN A 65 4.04 16.12 14.95
C GLN A 65 4.42 17.24 13.96
N PRO A 66 4.01 18.53 14.13
CA PRO A 66 4.39 19.63 13.25
C PRO A 66 5.89 19.92 13.20
N GLU A 67 6.61 19.84 14.32
CA GLU A 67 8.06 20.10 14.35
C GLU A 67 8.84 18.99 13.67
N GLN A 68 8.46 17.75 13.92
CA GLN A 68 9.00 16.58 13.24
C GLN A 68 8.73 16.64 11.72
N ALA A 69 7.53 17.00 11.32
CA ALA A 69 7.17 17.19 9.92
C ALA A 69 8.03 18.29 9.26
N ALA A 70 8.23 19.41 9.95
CA ALA A 70 9.07 20.51 9.46
C ALA A 70 10.53 20.08 9.27
N HIS A 71 11.08 19.28 10.21
CA HIS A 71 12.43 18.73 10.10
C HIS A 71 12.56 17.81 8.88
N ILE A 72 11.67 16.82 8.75
CA ILE A 72 11.64 15.88 7.64
C ILE A 72 11.51 16.62 6.30
N LEU A 73 10.61 17.61 6.22
CA LEU A 73 10.43 18.41 4.99
C LEU A 73 11.67 19.21 4.62
N ARG A 74 12.43 19.75 5.59
CA ARG A 74 13.71 20.44 5.30
C ARG A 74 14.71 19.47 4.67
N GLN A 75 14.87 18.27 5.24
CA GLN A 75 15.75 17.25 4.70
C GLN A 75 15.32 16.83 3.30
N LEU A 76 14.03 16.57 3.09
CA LEU A 76 13.47 16.20 1.80
C LEU A 76 13.64 17.29 0.74
N ARG A 77 13.50 18.57 1.10
CA ARG A 77 13.72 19.70 0.19
C ARG A 77 15.16 19.82 -0.26
N ALA A 78 16.10 19.61 0.66
CA ALA A 78 17.53 19.59 0.32
C ALA A 78 17.84 18.45 -0.66
N TRP A 79 17.13 17.36 -0.55
CA TRP A 79 17.26 16.18 -1.39
C TRP A 79 16.54 16.29 -2.75
N ARG A 80 15.35 16.83 -2.79
CA ARG A 80 14.52 16.94 -4.01
C ARG A 80 15.11 17.91 -5.03
N LYS A 81 16.34 17.71 -5.46
CA LYS A 81 16.80 18.39 -6.65
C LYS A 81 16.07 17.81 -7.85
N PRO A 82 15.42 18.63 -8.69
CA PRO A 82 14.78 18.13 -9.90
C PRO A 82 15.82 17.42 -10.74
N ASP A 83 15.60 16.15 -11.04
CA ASP A 83 16.37 15.47 -12.06
C ASP A 83 15.58 15.57 -13.37
N PRO A 84 15.98 16.45 -14.29
CA PRO A 84 15.26 16.63 -15.54
C PRO A 84 15.37 15.41 -16.47
N THR A 85 16.31 14.50 -16.18
CA THR A 85 16.54 13.29 -17.01
C THR A 85 15.67 12.12 -16.60
N ARG A 86 15.07 12.16 -15.40
CA ARG A 86 14.17 11.12 -14.90
C ARG A 86 12.74 11.62 -14.89
N GLY A 87 11.94 11.14 -15.83
CA GLY A 87 10.53 11.49 -15.96
C GLY A 87 9.78 11.30 -14.62
N LYS A 88 8.78 12.15 -14.39
CA LYS A 88 7.87 11.98 -13.24
C LYS A 88 7.21 10.61 -13.29
N LYS A 89 7.12 9.96 -12.13
CA LYS A 89 6.37 8.72 -11.98
C LYS A 89 4.90 9.03 -11.70
N TYR A 90 4.04 8.22 -12.27
CA TYR A 90 2.60 8.31 -12.09
C TYR A 90 2.03 6.93 -11.79
N LEU A 91 0.99 6.87 -10.97
CA LEU A 91 0.17 5.68 -10.88
C LEU A 91 -0.49 5.43 -12.24
N ARG A 92 -0.27 4.24 -12.79
CA ARG A 92 -0.95 3.77 -14.00
C ARG A 92 -2.23 3.05 -13.59
N VAL A 93 -3.35 3.55 -14.04
CA VAL A 93 -4.64 2.88 -13.80
C VAL A 93 -5.02 2.09 -15.04
N VAL A 94 -5.17 0.79 -14.87
CA VAL A 94 -5.52 -0.15 -15.95
C VAL A 94 -6.91 -0.70 -15.67
N TYR A 95 -7.78 -0.67 -16.67
CA TYR A 95 -9.09 -1.30 -16.61
C TYR A 95 -9.07 -2.59 -17.43
N PHE A 96 -9.26 -3.72 -16.75
CA PHE A 96 -9.27 -5.04 -17.36
C PHE A 96 -10.70 -5.60 -17.45
N HIS A 97 -11.05 -6.18 -18.60
CA HIS A 97 -12.33 -6.89 -18.77
C HIS A 97 -12.15 -8.14 -19.67
N PRO A 98 -12.95 -9.20 -19.51
CA PRO A 98 -12.92 -10.39 -20.35
C PRO A 98 -13.18 -10.09 -21.84
N GLN A 99 -12.80 -11.01 -22.71
CA GLN A 99 -12.89 -10.86 -24.16
C GLN A 99 -14.34 -10.68 -24.65
N ASP A 100 -15.27 -11.39 -24.07
CA ASP A 100 -16.69 -11.42 -24.43
C ASP A 100 -17.55 -10.40 -23.67
N ARG A 101 -16.92 -9.52 -22.87
CA ARG A 101 -17.63 -8.50 -22.09
C ARG A 101 -17.16 -7.10 -22.45
N GLN A 102 -18.11 -6.18 -22.45
CA GLN A 102 -17.79 -4.75 -22.47
C GLN A 102 -17.40 -4.27 -21.07
N PRO A 103 -16.58 -3.22 -20.94
CA PRO A 103 -16.39 -2.53 -19.68
C PRO A 103 -17.72 -2.16 -19.02
N LEU A 104 -17.76 -2.18 -17.69
CA LEU A 104 -18.97 -1.82 -16.95
C LEU A 104 -19.39 -0.38 -17.24
N LYS A 105 -20.68 -0.10 -17.10
CA LYS A 105 -21.26 1.21 -17.45
C LYS A 105 -20.57 2.35 -16.70
N ARG A 106 -20.28 3.41 -17.45
CA ARG A 106 -19.66 4.63 -16.89
C ARG A 106 -18.37 4.38 -16.08
N HIS A 107 -17.63 3.28 -16.33
CA HIS A 107 -16.42 2.95 -15.60
C HIS A 107 -15.38 4.09 -15.61
N ILE A 108 -15.22 4.80 -16.72
CA ILE A 108 -14.28 5.94 -16.82
C ILE A 108 -14.66 7.04 -15.84
N ASP A 109 -15.93 7.47 -15.83
CA ASP A 109 -16.39 8.55 -14.94
C ASP A 109 -16.35 8.13 -13.46
N ARG A 110 -16.77 6.88 -13.17
CA ARG A 110 -16.74 6.35 -11.80
C ARG A 110 -15.32 6.28 -11.26
N TRP A 111 -14.40 5.71 -12.02
CA TRP A 111 -13.01 5.59 -11.59
C TRP A 111 -12.27 6.93 -11.57
N HIS A 112 -12.65 7.87 -12.43
CA HIS A 112 -12.18 9.26 -12.32
C HIS A 112 -12.55 9.87 -10.97
N GLN A 113 -13.81 9.73 -10.54
CA GLN A 113 -14.29 10.24 -9.25
C GLN A 113 -13.67 9.50 -8.06
N ILE A 114 -13.58 8.17 -8.13
CA ILE A 114 -12.97 7.34 -7.06
C ILE A 114 -11.49 7.74 -6.87
N MET A 115 -10.73 7.85 -7.95
CA MET A 115 -9.32 8.24 -7.86
C MET A 115 -9.12 9.69 -7.43
N ALA A 116 -10.05 10.57 -7.77
CA ALA A 116 -10.05 11.94 -7.27
C ALA A 116 -10.27 11.99 -5.75
N ASP A 117 -11.21 11.20 -5.21
CA ASP A 117 -11.45 11.08 -3.76
C ASP A 117 -10.26 10.45 -3.04
N ILE A 118 -9.66 9.39 -3.57
CA ILE A 118 -8.45 8.77 -3.01
C ILE A 118 -7.29 9.78 -2.96
N ARG A 119 -7.09 10.56 -4.02
CA ARG A 119 -6.08 11.64 -4.01
C ARG A 119 -6.37 12.70 -2.97
N GLN A 120 -7.64 13.06 -2.82
CA GLN A 120 -8.06 14.03 -1.80
C GLN A 120 -7.82 13.49 -0.40
N PHE A 121 -8.13 12.22 -0.14
CA PHE A 121 -7.82 11.56 1.13
C PHE A 121 -6.32 11.69 1.48
N TYR A 122 -5.42 11.28 0.59
CA TYR A 122 -3.99 11.40 0.84
C TYR A 122 -3.54 12.85 1.06
N ARG A 123 -4.11 13.81 0.32
CA ARG A 123 -3.80 15.23 0.50
C ARG A 123 -4.21 15.74 1.88
N ASP A 124 -5.42 15.39 2.31
CA ASP A 124 -5.96 15.84 3.60
C ASP A 124 -5.18 15.22 4.75
N GLU A 125 -4.82 13.95 4.64
CA GLU A 125 -4.00 13.26 5.61
C GLU A 125 -2.58 13.85 5.71
N MET A 126 -1.94 14.13 4.58
CA MET A 126 -0.64 14.80 4.54
C MET A 126 -0.68 16.21 5.14
N ARG A 127 -1.75 16.97 4.88
CA ARG A 127 -1.96 18.27 5.51
C ARG A 127 -2.13 18.17 7.02
N THR A 128 -2.95 17.23 7.48
CA THR A 128 -3.21 16.98 8.90
C THR A 128 -1.91 16.64 9.65
N LEU A 129 -1.00 15.94 8.98
CA LEU A 129 0.31 15.57 9.52
C LEU A 129 1.38 16.68 9.34
N GLY A 130 1.03 17.85 8.80
CA GLY A 130 1.93 18.98 8.62
C GLY A 130 2.82 18.92 7.37
N TYR A 131 2.58 17.98 6.46
CA TYR A 131 3.37 17.82 5.25
C TYR A 131 2.90 18.66 4.06
N GLY A 132 1.75 19.35 4.18
CA GLY A 132 1.19 20.19 3.13
C GLY A 132 0.48 19.41 2.03
N ASP A 133 0.38 20.03 0.84
CA ASP A 133 -0.44 19.55 -0.28
C ASP A 133 0.18 18.39 -1.08
N ILE A 134 0.82 17.46 -0.40
CA ILE A 134 1.41 16.29 -1.04
C ILE A 134 0.31 15.24 -1.26
N THR A 135 0.27 14.69 -2.45
CA THR A 135 -0.70 13.64 -2.81
C THR A 135 -0.18 12.75 -3.93
N LEU A 136 -0.87 11.65 -4.16
CA LEU A 136 -0.62 10.66 -5.20
C LEU A 136 -0.62 11.29 -6.61
N ALA A 137 0.45 11.09 -7.36
CA ALA A 137 0.53 11.49 -8.76
C ALA A 137 -0.21 10.47 -9.64
N LEU A 138 -1.25 10.91 -10.35
CA LEU A 138 -1.99 10.10 -11.33
C LEU A 138 -1.58 10.47 -12.75
N GLU A 139 -1.53 9.46 -13.62
CA GLU A 139 -1.46 9.73 -15.04
C GLU A 139 -2.78 10.36 -15.52
N GLN A 140 -2.67 11.48 -16.21
CA GLN A 140 -3.80 12.25 -16.70
C GLN A 140 -3.65 12.53 -18.19
N ASP A 141 -4.78 12.61 -18.87
CA ASP A 141 -4.90 13.13 -20.22
C ASP A 141 -5.95 14.25 -20.20
N GLN A 142 -5.57 15.43 -20.68
CA GLN A 142 -6.43 16.64 -20.64
C GLN A 142 -7.09 16.90 -19.28
N GLY A 143 -6.36 16.69 -18.17
CA GLY A 143 -6.84 16.90 -16.82
C GLY A 143 -7.75 15.79 -16.26
N LYS A 144 -8.06 14.77 -17.05
CA LYS A 144 -8.83 13.59 -16.61
C LYS A 144 -7.90 12.40 -16.33
N LEU A 145 -8.35 11.50 -15.47
CA LEU A 145 -7.66 10.23 -15.24
C LEU A 145 -7.46 9.50 -16.58
N LYS A 146 -6.22 9.16 -16.92
CA LYS A 146 -5.93 8.28 -18.05
C LYS A 146 -6.11 6.84 -17.62
N LEU A 147 -7.11 6.18 -18.18
CA LEU A 147 -7.44 4.80 -17.93
C LEU A 147 -6.97 3.94 -19.11
N HIS A 148 -6.02 3.04 -18.86
CA HIS A 148 -5.53 2.10 -19.87
C HIS A 148 -6.46 0.90 -19.97
N GLN A 149 -7.31 0.86 -20.97
CA GLN A 149 -8.20 -0.29 -21.16
C GLN A 149 -7.43 -1.47 -21.75
N VAL A 150 -7.66 -2.66 -21.19
CA VAL A 150 -7.12 -3.93 -21.61
C VAL A 150 -8.23 -4.98 -21.66
N GLN A 151 -8.49 -5.50 -22.84
CA GLN A 151 -9.35 -6.63 -23.06
C GLN A 151 -8.55 -7.93 -22.84
N GLY A 152 -9.09 -8.83 -22.03
CA GLY A 152 -8.51 -10.14 -21.80
C GLY A 152 -8.57 -11.03 -23.03
N THR A 153 -7.80 -12.10 -23.00
CA THR A 153 -7.70 -13.06 -24.10
C THR A 153 -8.67 -14.25 -23.97
N ALA A 154 -9.41 -14.32 -22.87
CA ALA A 154 -10.41 -15.34 -22.61
C ALA A 154 -11.78 -14.76 -22.25
N ASN A 155 -12.80 -15.59 -22.35
CA ASN A 155 -14.18 -15.27 -22.02
C ASN A 155 -14.42 -15.27 -20.50
N ASP A 156 -15.57 -14.70 -20.10
CA ASP A 156 -16.08 -14.73 -18.72
C ASP A 156 -16.86 -16.03 -18.44
N ASP A 157 -16.19 -17.13 -18.62
CA ASP A 157 -16.71 -18.51 -18.48
C ASP A 157 -16.11 -19.27 -17.28
N GLY A 158 -15.48 -18.52 -16.34
CA GLY A 158 -14.69 -19.07 -15.24
C GLY A 158 -13.18 -19.02 -15.51
N SER A 159 -12.76 -18.59 -16.70
CA SER A 159 -11.34 -18.42 -17.06
C SER A 159 -10.65 -17.34 -16.19
N TYR A 160 -11.40 -16.41 -15.63
CA TYR A 160 -10.94 -15.41 -14.68
C TYR A 160 -11.65 -15.58 -13.34
N SER A 161 -10.88 -15.49 -12.28
CA SER A 161 -11.34 -15.65 -10.90
C SER A 161 -10.45 -14.86 -9.95
N TYR A 162 -10.74 -14.89 -8.65
CA TYR A 162 -9.88 -14.32 -7.62
C TYR A 162 -8.40 -14.75 -7.74
N ARG A 163 -8.13 -15.97 -8.19
CA ARG A 163 -6.77 -16.52 -8.34
C ARG A 163 -6.08 -16.16 -9.65
N SER A 164 -6.72 -15.42 -10.52
CA SER A 164 -6.21 -15.14 -11.88
C SER A 164 -5.29 -13.93 -11.98
N GLY A 165 -4.84 -13.34 -10.86
CA GLY A 165 -4.04 -12.11 -10.88
C GLY A 165 -2.78 -12.21 -11.74
N ASN A 166 -2.00 -13.30 -11.64
CA ASN A 166 -0.81 -13.49 -12.48
C ASN A 166 -1.15 -13.58 -13.97
N ARG A 167 -2.25 -14.25 -14.33
CA ARG A 167 -2.71 -14.32 -15.72
C ARG A 167 -3.07 -12.93 -16.23
N ILE A 168 -3.93 -12.22 -15.50
CA ILE A 168 -4.37 -10.85 -15.84
C ILE A 168 -3.17 -9.93 -15.98
N TYR A 169 -2.23 -9.97 -15.05
CA TYR A 169 -1.01 -9.18 -15.11
C TYR A 169 -0.20 -9.46 -16.38
N ASN A 170 0.00 -10.73 -16.73
CA ASN A 170 0.76 -11.11 -17.92
C ASN A 170 0.08 -10.67 -19.22
N GLU A 171 -1.25 -10.64 -19.28
CA GLU A 171 -1.99 -10.08 -20.40
C GLU A 171 -1.85 -8.56 -20.49
N ILE A 172 -1.93 -7.86 -19.35
CA ILE A 172 -1.76 -6.40 -19.23
C ILE A 172 -0.36 -5.96 -19.66
N VAL A 173 0.69 -6.65 -19.18
CA VAL A 173 2.09 -6.32 -19.51
C VAL A 173 2.31 -6.26 -21.00
N LYS A 174 1.77 -7.21 -21.77
CA LYS A 174 1.89 -7.24 -23.24
C LYS A 174 1.27 -5.99 -23.89
N VAL A 175 0.07 -5.62 -23.45
CA VAL A 175 -0.63 -4.45 -23.98
C VAL A 175 0.07 -3.15 -23.61
N LEU A 176 0.56 -3.03 -22.38
CA LEU A 176 1.29 -1.85 -21.93
C LEU A 176 2.63 -1.70 -22.66
N ALA A 177 3.34 -2.80 -22.93
CA ALA A 177 4.59 -2.79 -23.68
C ALA A 177 4.40 -2.22 -25.10
N HIS A 178 3.31 -2.56 -25.80
CA HIS A 178 2.97 -1.95 -27.09
C HIS A 178 2.68 -0.45 -27.02
N LYS A 179 2.36 0.06 -25.83
CA LYS A 179 2.18 1.50 -25.57
C LYS A 179 3.45 2.18 -25.03
N GLY A 180 4.60 1.47 -25.05
CA GLY A 180 5.87 1.98 -24.53
C GLY A 180 5.95 2.07 -23.02
N ILE A 181 5.07 1.37 -22.29
CA ILE A 181 5.03 1.35 -20.82
C ILE A 181 5.66 0.05 -20.31
N ASP A 182 6.76 0.15 -19.59
CA ASP A 182 7.39 -0.97 -18.91
C ASP A 182 6.71 -1.21 -17.55
N ALA A 183 5.75 -2.13 -17.52
CA ALA A 183 5.01 -2.50 -16.33
C ALA A 183 5.89 -3.02 -15.17
N GLN A 184 7.13 -3.47 -15.46
CA GLN A 184 8.08 -3.91 -14.44
C GLN A 184 8.69 -2.76 -13.65
N ARG A 185 8.55 -1.54 -14.13
CA ARG A 185 9.10 -0.31 -13.53
C ARG A 185 8.02 0.72 -13.17
N GLU A 186 6.78 0.28 -13.08
CA GLU A 186 5.62 1.12 -12.80
C GLU A 186 4.83 0.59 -11.60
N THR A 187 4.08 1.47 -10.95
CA THR A 187 3.04 1.06 -10.00
C THR A 187 1.71 1.04 -10.75
N LEU A 188 1.04 -0.11 -10.72
CA LEU A 188 -0.21 -0.37 -11.42
C LEU A 188 -1.37 -0.53 -10.45
N LEU A 189 -2.45 0.22 -10.66
CA LEU A 189 -3.76 -0.09 -10.11
C LEU A 189 -4.57 -0.77 -11.21
N ILE A 190 -4.84 -2.05 -11.04
CA ILE A 190 -5.56 -2.89 -12.00
C ILE A 190 -6.99 -3.04 -11.52
N VAL A 191 -7.88 -2.34 -12.17
CA VAL A 191 -9.33 -2.39 -11.96
C VAL A 191 -9.91 -3.49 -12.81
N CYS A 192 -10.42 -4.53 -12.18
CA CYS A 192 -10.98 -5.67 -12.90
C CYS A 192 -12.50 -5.55 -13.00
N GLY A 193 -13.04 -5.49 -14.21
CA GLY A 193 -14.46 -5.60 -14.50
C GLY A 193 -14.98 -7.03 -14.32
N LEU A 194 -14.56 -7.69 -13.21
CA LEU A 194 -14.89 -9.09 -12.88
C LEU A 194 -15.92 -9.14 -11.75
N SER A 195 -17.08 -8.58 -12.04
CA SER A 195 -18.28 -8.71 -11.21
C SER A 195 -19.51 -8.95 -12.09
N ARG A 196 -20.55 -9.48 -11.51
CA ARG A 196 -21.87 -9.64 -12.14
C ARG A 196 -22.93 -9.01 -11.25
N THR A 197 -23.81 -8.25 -11.86
CA THR A 197 -24.94 -7.63 -11.16
C THR A 197 -26.24 -8.10 -11.80
N GLU A 198 -27.08 -8.73 -11.00
CA GLU A 198 -28.43 -9.14 -11.37
C GLU A 198 -29.39 -8.49 -10.37
N ASP A 199 -30.07 -7.43 -10.81
CA ASP A 199 -30.85 -6.57 -9.92
C ASP A 199 -29.99 -6.07 -8.74
N LYS A 200 -30.32 -6.44 -7.51
CA LYS A 200 -29.57 -6.08 -6.27
C LYS A 200 -28.55 -7.15 -5.84
N LYS A 201 -28.38 -8.22 -6.60
CA LYS A 201 -27.38 -9.26 -6.33
C LYS A 201 -26.09 -8.92 -7.04
N VAL A 202 -25.02 -8.81 -6.29
CA VAL A 202 -23.67 -8.51 -6.79
C VAL A 202 -22.75 -9.67 -6.45
N THR A 203 -22.15 -10.27 -7.47
CA THR A 203 -21.12 -11.29 -7.30
C THR A 203 -19.78 -10.72 -7.70
N ILE A 204 -18.81 -10.70 -6.77
CA ILE A 204 -17.43 -10.27 -6.98
C ILE A 204 -16.55 -11.51 -7.06
N TYR A 205 -15.80 -11.65 -8.15
CA TYR A 205 -14.86 -12.77 -8.37
C TYR A 205 -13.48 -12.29 -8.87
N SER A 206 -13.24 -11.02 -8.77
CA SER A 206 -11.98 -10.36 -9.09
C SER A 206 -10.85 -10.74 -8.13
N PRO A 207 -9.58 -10.80 -8.59
CA PRO A 207 -8.45 -10.63 -7.69
C PRO A 207 -8.62 -9.33 -6.89
N TYR A 208 -8.27 -9.36 -5.62
CA TYR A 208 -8.41 -8.22 -4.73
C TYR A 208 -7.29 -8.25 -3.70
N TYR A 209 -6.15 -7.68 -4.07
CA TYR A 209 -4.95 -7.62 -3.23
C TYR A 209 -3.92 -6.65 -3.82
N GLY A 210 -3.04 -6.14 -2.96
CA GLY A 210 -1.91 -5.30 -3.35
C GLY A 210 -0.57 -5.93 -2.98
N MET A 211 0.45 -5.67 -3.80
CA MET A 211 1.83 -6.10 -3.56
C MET A 211 2.79 -5.01 -3.99
N GLY A 212 3.60 -4.52 -3.05
CA GLY A 212 4.74 -3.66 -3.33
C GLY A 212 6.01 -4.49 -3.48
N ALA A 213 6.69 -4.38 -4.61
CA ALA A 213 7.99 -5.02 -4.80
C ALA A 213 9.12 -4.12 -4.30
N ASN A 214 8.99 -2.82 -4.52
CA ASN A 214 9.85 -1.74 -4.05
C ASN A 214 9.16 -0.40 -4.34
N HIS A 215 9.82 0.71 -4.02
CA HIS A 215 9.27 2.05 -4.25
C HIS A 215 9.18 2.48 -5.73
N THR A 216 9.63 1.67 -6.67
CA THR A 216 9.47 1.94 -8.11
C THR A 216 8.49 1.00 -8.80
N ARG A 217 8.04 -0.07 -8.12
CA ARG A 217 7.16 -1.08 -8.67
C ARG A 217 6.15 -1.56 -7.63
N GLY A 218 4.91 -1.59 -8.02
CA GLY A 218 3.84 -2.18 -7.23
C GLY A 218 2.69 -2.61 -8.10
N ILE A 219 1.89 -3.54 -7.62
CA ILE A 219 0.70 -4.06 -8.30
C ILE A 219 -0.44 -4.07 -7.30
N CYS A 220 -1.57 -3.54 -7.71
CA CYS A 220 -2.79 -3.55 -6.92
C CYS A 220 -3.94 -4.01 -7.81
N PHE A 221 -4.62 -5.09 -7.43
CA PHE A 221 -5.84 -5.57 -8.06
C PHE A 221 -7.04 -5.17 -7.23
N VAL A 222 -8.06 -4.64 -7.89
CA VAL A 222 -9.33 -4.26 -7.27
C VAL A 222 -10.50 -4.62 -8.17
N ALA A 223 -11.66 -4.80 -7.57
CA ALA A 223 -12.89 -5.08 -8.28
C ALA A 223 -13.59 -3.80 -8.74
N ASP A 224 -14.23 -3.84 -9.89
CA ASP A 224 -15.23 -2.86 -10.29
C ASP A 224 -16.66 -3.43 -10.17
N SER A 225 -17.63 -2.57 -9.98
CA SER A 225 -19.06 -2.86 -9.98
C SER A 225 -19.85 -1.62 -10.38
N ASP A 226 -21.00 -1.79 -11.04
CA ASP A 226 -21.89 -0.66 -11.39
C ASP A 226 -22.40 0.10 -10.15
N TRP A 227 -22.41 -0.54 -8.98
CA TRP A 227 -22.78 0.06 -7.70
C TRP A 227 -21.66 0.85 -7.02
N LEU A 228 -20.45 0.76 -7.54
CA LEU A 228 -19.28 1.40 -6.94
C LEU A 228 -19.21 2.87 -7.36
N THR A 229 -19.57 3.78 -6.45
CA THR A 229 -19.63 5.22 -6.70
C THR A 229 -19.30 6.04 -5.45
N ILE A 230 -18.73 7.23 -5.64
CA ILE A 230 -18.48 8.15 -4.51
C ILE A 230 -19.79 8.62 -3.85
N ALA A 231 -20.86 8.74 -4.63
CA ALA A 231 -22.18 9.05 -4.07
C ALA A 231 -22.68 7.98 -3.10
N GLY A 232 -22.34 6.71 -3.35
CA GLY A 232 -22.70 5.59 -2.49
C GLY A 232 -21.97 5.58 -1.13
N LEU A 233 -20.93 6.39 -0.92
CA LEU A 233 -20.30 6.59 0.39
C LEU A 233 -21.11 7.49 1.32
N LYS A 234 -22.07 8.24 0.80
CA LYS A 234 -22.92 9.17 1.55
C LYS A 234 -24.15 8.44 2.13
N PRO A 235 -24.88 9.09 3.05
CA PRO A 235 -26.15 8.55 3.51
C PRO A 235 -27.08 8.24 2.33
N ASP A 236 -27.66 7.05 2.35
CA ASP A 236 -28.65 6.63 1.37
C ASP A 236 -30.07 6.77 1.95
N PRO A 237 -30.84 7.79 1.54
CA PRO A 237 -32.19 8.02 2.06
C PRO A 237 -33.19 6.93 1.64
N GLN A 238 -32.86 6.11 0.64
CA GLN A 238 -33.71 5.01 0.17
C GLN A 238 -33.46 3.71 0.90
N GLY A 239 -32.39 3.63 1.70
CA GLY A 239 -32.04 2.43 2.46
C GLY A 239 -31.75 1.21 1.57
N LEU A 240 -31.13 1.41 0.41
CA LEU A 240 -30.83 0.33 -0.53
C LEU A 240 -29.92 -0.72 0.09
N VAL A 241 -30.34 -1.97 0.02
CA VAL A 241 -29.55 -3.13 0.46
C VAL A 241 -29.24 -4.01 -0.76
N LEU A 242 -27.94 -4.26 -0.97
CA LEU A 242 -27.43 -5.17 -1.96
C LEU A 242 -27.21 -6.55 -1.32
N GLN A 243 -27.36 -7.62 -2.10
CA GLN A 243 -26.94 -8.96 -1.73
C GLN A 243 -25.59 -9.23 -2.39
N VAL A 244 -24.52 -9.21 -1.60
CA VAL A 244 -23.14 -9.30 -2.13
C VAL A 244 -22.57 -10.67 -1.88
N LYS A 245 -22.04 -11.30 -2.91
CA LYS A 245 -21.35 -12.59 -2.85
C LYS A 245 -19.88 -12.39 -3.18
N GLU A 246 -19.02 -12.78 -2.26
CA GLU A 246 -17.58 -12.90 -2.46
C GLU A 246 -17.18 -14.39 -2.46
N HIS A 247 -16.88 -14.96 -1.28
CA HIS A 247 -16.38 -16.34 -1.14
C HIS A 247 -17.36 -17.29 -0.44
N ARG A 248 -18.24 -16.78 0.43
CA ARG A 248 -19.05 -17.61 1.35
C ARG A 248 -20.54 -17.63 1.05
N GLY A 249 -21.01 -16.89 0.10
CA GLY A 249 -22.43 -16.74 -0.19
C GLY A 249 -22.87 -15.29 -0.24
N TYR A 250 -24.18 -15.06 -0.38
CA TYR A 250 -24.73 -13.72 -0.40
C TYR A 250 -24.93 -13.18 1.00
N GLU A 251 -24.42 -11.99 1.27
CA GLU A 251 -24.61 -11.25 2.51
C GLU A 251 -25.25 -9.88 2.22
N PRO A 252 -26.10 -9.36 3.13
CA PRO A 252 -26.70 -8.05 2.96
C PRO A 252 -25.70 -6.93 3.25
N PHE A 253 -25.55 -6.02 2.31
CA PHE A 253 -24.75 -4.81 2.42
C PHE A 253 -25.64 -3.59 2.14
N SER A 254 -25.68 -2.61 3.06
CA SER A 254 -26.16 -1.30 2.66
C SER A 254 -25.28 -0.74 1.54
N LEU A 255 -25.84 0.13 0.68
CA LEU A 255 -25.06 0.76 -0.40
C LEU A 255 -23.82 1.46 0.15
N ALA A 256 -23.94 2.11 1.30
CA ALA A 256 -22.84 2.78 1.96
C ALA A 256 -21.76 1.81 2.45
N ARG A 257 -22.13 0.70 3.08
CA ARG A 257 -21.20 -0.35 3.48
C ARG A 257 -20.49 -0.94 2.27
N PHE A 258 -21.21 -1.20 1.18
CA PHE A 258 -20.63 -1.69 -0.06
C PHE A 258 -19.53 -0.76 -0.58
N ASN A 259 -19.84 0.54 -0.72
CA ASN A 259 -18.90 1.51 -1.22
C ASN A 259 -17.73 1.75 -0.25
N THR A 260 -17.98 1.78 1.07
CA THR A 260 -16.92 1.84 2.08
C THR A 260 -15.96 0.65 1.94
N THR A 261 -16.48 -0.58 1.85
CA THR A 261 -15.66 -1.79 1.76
C THR A 261 -14.81 -1.82 0.48
N TYR A 262 -15.40 -1.52 -0.68
CA TYR A 262 -14.68 -1.65 -1.95
C TYR A 262 -13.85 -0.43 -2.34
N ILE A 263 -14.26 0.80 -2.02
CA ILE A 263 -13.41 1.97 -2.24
C ILE A 263 -12.33 2.03 -1.13
N GLY A 264 -12.71 1.75 0.11
CA GLY A 264 -11.76 1.62 1.22
C GLY A 264 -10.76 0.49 0.99
N GLY A 265 -11.21 -0.65 0.48
CA GLY A 265 -10.34 -1.72 0.04
C GLY A 265 -9.42 -1.28 -1.10
N THR A 266 -9.91 -0.51 -2.07
CA THR A 266 -9.07 0.01 -3.17
C THR A 266 -7.89 0.82 -2.64
N ILE A 267 -8.12 1.76 -1.72
CA ILE A 267 -7.03 2.57 -1.17
C ILE A 267 -6.12 1.77 -0.25
N HIS A 268 -6.64 0.76 0.47
CA HIS A 268 -5.86 -0.16 1.30
C HIS A 268 -4.93 -1.03 0.44
N GLU A 269 -5.47 -1.71 -0.57
CA GLU A 269 -4.67 -2.53 -1.49
C GLU A 269 -3.67 -1.68 -2.29
N LEU A 270 -4.06 -0.46 -2.65
CA LEU A 270 -3.13 0.50 -3.24
C LEU A 270 -1.99 0.83 -2.26
N GLY A 271 -2.28 0.94 -0.96
CA GLY A 271 -1.28 1.08 0.08
C GLY A 271 -0.23 -0.05 0.03
N HIS A 272 -0.65 -1.30 -0.10
CA HIS A 272 0.26 -2.42 -0.32
C HIS A 272 1.04 -2.30 -1.64
N GLY A 273 0.37 -1.90 -2.72
CA GLY A 273 1.03 -1.59 -4.00
C GLY A 273 2.07 -0.47 -3.90
N LEU A 274 1.93 0.43 -2.93
CA LEU A 274 2.89 1.48 -2.57
C LEU A 274 3.92 1.01 -1.51
N SER A 275 4.02 -0.29 -1.26
CA SER A 275 4.92 -0.91 -0.29
C SER A 275 4.65 -0.53 1.18
N LEU A 276 3.42 -0.21 1.53
CA LEU A 276 3.02 -0.03 2.92
C LEU A 276 2.64 -1.40 3.52
N PRO A 277 3.25 -1.81 4.62
CA PRO A 277 2.81 -2.99 5.37
C PRO A 277 1.54 -2.70 6.16
N HIS A 278 0.91 -3.74 6.70
CA HIS A 278 -0.14 -3.54 7.69
C HIS A 278 0.39 -2.81 8.92
N ASN A 279 -0.44 -1.96 9.52
CA ASN A 279 -0.18 -1.36 10.81
C ASN A 279 -1.47 -0.94 11.54
N HIS A 280 -1.37 -0.84 12.86
CA HIS A 280 -2.37 -0.21 13.71
C HIS A 280 -2.03 1.24 14.03
N ALA A 281 -3.05 1.96 14.48
CA ALA A 281 -2.89 3.24 15.12
C ALA A 281 -2.05 3.10 16.40
N THR A 282 -1.11 4.00 16.60
CA THR A 282 -0.49 4.21 17.91
C THR A 282 -1.55 4.74 18.89
N GLN A 283 -1.27 4.71 20.20
CA GLN A 283 -2.17 5.25 21.21
C GLN A 283 -2.59 6.71 20.94
N TRP A 284 -1.67 7.52 20.42
CA TRP A 284 -1.92 8.94 20.07
C TRP A 284 -2.81 9.10 18.86
N GLU A 285 -2.64 8.22 17.90
CA GLU A 285 -3.36 8.26 16.63
C GLU A 285 -4.76 7.66 16.72
N ALA A 286 -5.01 6.75 17.68
CA ALA A 286 -6.29 6.05 17.82
C ALA A 286 -7.51 6.98 17.95
N LYS A 287 -7.31 8.18 18.49
CA LYS A 287 -8.35 9.21 18.52
C LYS A 287 -8.79 9.73 17.14
N ARG A 288 -8.01 9.49 16.08
CA ARG A 288 -8.31 9.92 14.71
C ARG A 288 -9.28 8.98 13.98
N GLY A 289 -9.37 7.74 14.40
CA GLY A 289 -10.19 6.71 13.75
C GLY A 289 -9.45 5.41 13.57
N THR A 290 -9.64 4.74 12.44
CA THR A 290 -9.01 3.46 12.12
C THR A 290 -7.85 3.65 11.14
N ALA A 291 -6.69 3.09 11.45
CA ALA A 291 -5.54 3.15 10.55
C ALA A 291 -5.87 2.50 9.20
N LEU A 292 -5.59 3.20 8.10
CA LEU A 292 -5.91 2.75 6.74
C LEU A 292 -5.36 1.34 6.46
N MET A 293 -4.10 1.10 6.82
CA MET A 293 -3.44 -0.18 6.58
C MET A 293 -3.69 -1.22 7.69
N GLY A 294 -4.59 -0.93 8.63
CA GLY A 294 -5.22 -1.90 9.52
C GLY A 294 -6.61 -2.27 8.98
N ALA A 295 -7.64 -2.09 9.79
CA ALA A 295 -9.04 -2.31 9.38
C ALA A 295 -9.69 -1.07 8.71
N GLY A 296 -8.89 -0.12 8.25
CA GLY A 296 -9.38 1.15 7.70
C GLY A 296 -10.20 1.00 6.40
N ASN A 297 -9.99 -0.08 5.66
CA ASN A 297 -10.83 -0.40 4.50
C ASN A 297 -12.33 -0.51 4.84
N TYR A 298 -12.67 -0.92 6.07
CA TYR A 298 -14.06 -1.06 6.53
C TYR A 298 -14.63 0.21 7.15
N THR A 299 -13.83 1.25 7.32
CA THR A 299 -14.24 2.51 7.94
C THR A 299 -14.08 3.72 7.02
N TYR A 300 -13.65 3.49 5.76
CA TYR A 300 -13.40 4.55 4.80
C TYR A 300 -14.62 5.45 4.61
N ARG A 301 -14.45 6.75 4.87
CA ARG A 301 -15.50 7.79 4.75
C ARG A 301 -16.73 7.58 5.63
N GLN A 302 -16.63 6.82 6.74
CA GLN A 302 -17.73 6.70 7.71
C GLN A 302 -18.12 8.04 8.35
N GLU A 303 -17.18 8.97 8.47
CA GLU A 303 -17.42 10.31 8.99
C GLU A 303 -18.42 11.11 8.15
N TRP A 304 -18.55 10.82 6.87
CA TRP A 304 -19.56 11.45 6.00
C TRP A 304 -21.01 11.08 6.36
N ARG A 305 -21.16 9.96 7.08
CA ARG A 305 -22.46 9.45 7.53
C ARG A 305 -22.64 9.53 9.03
N GLN A 306 -21.68 10.12 9.73
CA GLN A 306 -21.67 10.17 11.20
C GLN A 306 -21.68 8.78 11.88
N GLU A 307 -21.19 7.76 11.18
CA GLU A 307 -21.10 6.37 11.68
C GLU A 307 -19.81 6.09 12.47
N GLY A 308 -18.86 7.03 12.44
CA GLY A 308 -17.56 6.94 13.10
C GLY A 308 -16.60 7.99 12.57
N LYS A 309 -15.35 7.89 13.00
CA LYS A 309 -14.29 8.85 12.63
C LYS A 309 -13.65 8.58 11.26
N GLY A 310 -13.99 7.46 10.64
CA GLY A 310 -13.43 7.06 9.37
C GLY A 310 -12.02 6.48 9.48
N SER A 311 -11.35 6.44 8.33
CA SER A 311 -9.98 5.96 8.21
C SER A 311 -9.01 7.13 8.18
N PHE A 312 -7.78 6.88 8.59
CA PHE A 312 -6.70 7.86 8.52
C PHE A 312 -5.37 7.19 8.14
N LEU A 313 -4.43 7.99 7.64
CA LEU A 313 -3.07 7.58 7.35
C LEU A 313 -2.20 7.78 8.59
N THR A 314 -1.54 6.72 9.07
CA THR A 314 -0.60 6.83 10.19
C THR A 314 0.62 7.68 9.81
N HIS A 315 1.24 8.31 10.80
CA HIS A 315 2.43 9.13 10.57
C HIS A 315 3.58 8.34 9.94
N ALA A 316 3.81 7.12 10.42
CA ALA A 316 4.82 6.24 9.86
C ALA A 316 4.61 5.97 8.36
N HIS A 317 3.37 5.71 7.95
CA HIS A 317 3.05 5.49 6.55
C HIS A 317 3.10 6.78 5.71
N ALA A 318 2.72 7.91 6.27
CA ALA A 318 2.89 9.20 5.60
C ALA A 318 4.36 9.45 5.25
N ILE A 319 5.29 9.20 6.18
CA ILE A 319 6.73 9.33 5.93
C ILE A 319 7.20 8.41 4.80
N ARG A 320 6.75 7.16 4.79
CA ARG A 320 7.08 6.23 3.69
C ARG A 320 6.58 6.75 2.33
N LEU A 321 5.37 7.31 2.30
CA LEU A 321 4.82 7.89 1.08
C LEU A 321 5.54 9.17 0.66
N LEU A 322 6.01 9.99 1.59
CA LEU A 322 6.76 11.22 1.27
C LEU A 322 7.99 10.97 0.39
N VAL A 323 8.64 9.83 0.57
CA VAL A 323 9.83 9.45 -0.23
C VAL A 323 9.47 8.59 -1.43
N HIS A 324 8.25 8.07 -1.51
CA HIS A 324 7.81 7.28 -2.65
C HIS A 324 7.70 8.16 -3.92
N PRO A 325 8.20 7.72 -5.11
CA PRO A 325 8.23 8.52 -6.33
C PRO A 325 6.89 9.09 -6.76
N LEU A 326 5.78 8.40 -6.46
CA LEU A 326 4.42 8.88 -6.79
C LEU A 326 3.94 10.04 -5.90
N PHE A 327 4.61 10.32 -4.79
CA PHE A 327 4.30 11.43 -3.87
C PHE A 327 5.40 12.48 -3.85
N SER A 328 6.66 12.04 -3.93
CA SER A 328 7.80 12.94 -3.89
C SER A 328 7.96 13.77 -5.16
N GLY A 329 7.42 13.31 -6.28
CA GLY A 329 7.59 13.92 -7.61
C GLY A 329 8.99 13.72 -8.20
N THR A 330 9.81 12.84 -7.62
CA THR A 330 11.13 12.49 -8.11
C THR A 330 11.36 10.98 -8.00
N ALA A 331 12.02 10.40 -8.99
CA ALA A 331 12.52 9.04 -8.95
C ALA A 331 14.05 9.00 -8.82
N GLN A 332 14.67 10.14 -8.47
CA GLN A 332 16.12 10.26 -8.31
C GLN A 332 16.62 9.19 -7.36
N GLN A 333 17.66 8.45 -7.78
CA GLN A 333 18.29 7.38 -7.00
C GLN A 333 17.37 6.25 -6.50
N ALA A 334 16.13 6.19 -6.98
CA ALA A 334 15.19 5.15 -6.60
C ALA A 334 15.68 3.73 -6.91
N ASP A 335 16.59 3.58 -7.86
CA ASP A 335 17.21 2.31 -8.25
C ASP A 335 18.56 2.05 -7.55
N GLN A 336 19.02 2.94 -6.67
CA GLN A 336 20.33 2.82 -6.03
C GLN A 336 20.20 2.17 -4.65
N SER A 337 21.15 1.27 -4.34
CA SER A 337 21.26 0.74 -2.98
C SER A 337 21.76 1.84 -2.03
N PRO A 338 21.14 2.01 -0.87
CA PRO A 338 21.59 2.99 0.12
C PRO A 338 22.91 2.61 0.79
N GLU A 339 23.35 1.38 0.61
CA GLU A 339 24.47 0.82 1.36
C GLU A 339 24.34 1.12 2.87
N LEU A 340 23.16 0.83 3.37
CA LEU A 340 22.78 1.11 4.74
C LEU A 340 23.57 0.20 5.69
N GLN A 341 24.21 0.80 6.68
CA GLN A 341 24.90 0.10 7.76
C GLN A 341 24.38 0.63 9.10
N LEU A 342 23.78 -0.26 9.88
CA LEU A 342 23.39 0.01 11.23
C LEU A 342 24.49 -0.53 12.17
N THR A 343 25.14 0.35 12.91
CA THR A 343 26.20 -0.01 13.85
C THR A 343 25.82 0.39 15.26
N SER A 344 26.40 -0.30 16.24
CA SER A 344 26.18 0.01 17.67
C SER A 344 24.70 -0.05 18.10
N LEU A 345 23.91 -0.91 17.46
CA LEU A 345 22.51 -1.07 17.83
C LEU A 345 22.40 -1.59 19.27
N ARG A 346 21.67 -0.87 20.09
CA ARG A 346 21.29 -1.27 21.45
C ARG A 346 19.80 -1.11 21.62
N VAL A 347 19.17 -2.13 22.17
CA VAL A 347 17.76 -2.12 22.54
C VAL A 347 17.68 -2.37 24.04
N SER A 348 17.01 -1.50 24.75
CA SER A 348 16.72 -1.68 26.17
C SER A 348 15.26 -1.43 26.44
N PHE A 349 14.78 -1.97 27.55
CA PHE A 349 13.40 -1.79 28.00
C PHE A 349 13.45 -1.20 29.40
N ASP A 350 12.82 -0.04 29.57
CA ASP A 350 12.74 0.67 30.82
C ASP A 350 11.44 1.49 30.87
N ASP A 351 10.85 1.63 32.07
CA ASP A 351 9.61 2.39 32.30
C ASP A 351 8.48 2.08 31.26
N ASN A 352 8.32 0.82 30.93
CA ASN A 352 7.36 0.34 29.93
C ASN A 352 7.58 0.91 28.51
N GLN A 353 8.80 1.34 28.22
CA GLN A 353 9.23 1.87 26.93
C GLN A 353 10.36 1.02 26.34
N ILE A 354 10.36 0.90 25.01
CA ILE A 354 11.46 0.29 24.27
C ILE A 354 12.39 1.41 23.78
N HIS A 355 13.60 1.43 24.30
CA HIS A 355 14.63 2.38 23.87
C HIS A 355 15.50 1.72 22.79
N VAL A 356 15.56 2.33 21.62
CA VAL A 356 16.38 1.88 20.51
C VAL A 356 17.43 2.96 20.23
N ARG A 357 18.73 2.58 20.32
CA ARG A 357 19.85 3.46 20.00
C ARG A 357 20.76 2.79 19.02
N GLY A 358 21.28 3.52 18.06
CA GLY A 358 22.22 3.00 17.09
C GLY A 358 22.86 4.10 16.26
N THR A 359 23.89 3.73 15.50
CA THR A 359 24.52 4.62 14.52
C THR A 359 24.19 4.12 13.14
N LEU A 360 23.59 4.97 12.35
CA LEU A 360 23.25 4.70 10.97
C LEU A 360 24.28 5.33 10.05
N ARG A 361 24.86 4.54 9.15
CA ARG A 361 25.68 5.03 8.03
C ARG A 361 24.98 4.66 6.73
N SER A 362 24.91 5.58 5.82
CA SER A 362 24.31 5.36 4.52
C SER A 362 24.94 6.31 3.49
N LYS A 363 25.10 5.86 2.26
CA LYS A 363 25.48 6.75 1.14
C LYS A 363 24.43 7.81 0.89
N ILE A 364 23.25 7.59 1.37
CA ILE A 364 22.05 8.37 1.14
C ILE A 364 21.49 8.79 2.50
N PRO A 365 21.20 10.07 2.73
CA PRO A 365 20.70 10.53 4.03
C PRO A 365 19.40 9.85 4.44
N ALA A 366 19.32 9.29 5.63
CA ALA A 366 18.06 8.84 6.21
C ALA A 366 17.25 10.06 6.68
N VAL A 367 15.97 10.12 6.37
CA VAL A 367 15.08 11.20 6.82
C VAL A 367 14.28 10.82 8.06
N ALA A 368 14.08 9.53 8.28
CA ALA A 368 13.41 8.98 9.45
C ALA A 368 13.76 7.51 9.64
N MET A 369 13.56 7.00 10.84
CA MET A 369 13.54 5.58 11.15
C MET A 369 12.14 5.22 11.63
N ILE A 370 11.61 4.09 11.17
CA ILE A 370 10.29 3.60 11.55
C ILE A 370 10.46 2.24 12.22
N ALA A 371 9.99 2.12 13.45
CA ALA A 371 9.92 0.85 14.15
C ALA A 371 8.54 0.24 14.00
N TYR A 372 8.50 -1.04 13.70
CA TYR A 372 7.29 -1.85 13.70
C TYR A 372 7.37 -2.82 14.89
N ASN A 373 6.39 -2.76 15.77
CA ASN A 373 6.24 -3.75 16.84
C ASN A 373 5.34 -4.86 16.34
N ASP A 374 5.96 -5.93 15.91
CA ASP A 374 5.26 -7.13 15.47
C ASP A 374 5.19 -8.13 16.62
N ARG A 375 3.98 -8.45 17.08
CA ARG A 375 3.79 -9.51 18.07
C ARG A 375 3.88 -10.85 17.37
N GLU A 376 4.83 -11.69 17.79
CA GLU A 376 4.81 -13.10 17.42
C GLU A 376 3.49 -13.72 17.91
N ASN A 377 2.72 -14.25 16.99
CA ASN A 377 1.57 -15.07 17.34
C ASN A 377 2.11 -16.46 17.75
N PRO A 378 1.96 -16.90 19.02
CA PRO A 378 2.62 -18.12 19.52
C PRO A 378 2.26 -19.43 18.80
N GLY A 379 1.30 -19.36 17.87
CA GLY A 379 0.87 -20.51 17.06
C GLY A 379 1.37 -20.52 15.62
N GLN A 380 2.10 -19.52 15.16
CA GLN A 380 2.55 -19.45 13.78
C GLN A 380 4.06 -19.57 13.65
N GLN A 381 4.51 -20.67 13.07
CA GLN A 381 5.90 -20.84 12.67
C GLN A 381 6.15 -20.10 11.35
N GLY A 382 6.86 -18.99 11.43
CA GLY A 382 7.31 -18.19 10.30
C GLY A 382 6.55 -16.88 10.18
N TYR A 383 7.24 -15.85 9.67
CA TYR A 383 6.66 -14.58 9.29
C TYR A 383 5.67 -14.83 8.15
N GLN A 384 4.45 -15.06 8.52
CA GLN A 384 3.34 -14.90 7.60
C GLN A 384 2.86 -13.47 7.78
N VAL A 385 2.99 -12.66 6.73
CA VAL A 385 2.13 -11.49 6.58
C VAL A 385 0.73 -12.06 6.46
N ASN A 386 0.17 -12.46 7.58
CA ASN A 386 -1.20 -12.91 7.60
C ASN A 386 -2.06 -11.70 7.27
N ASN A 387 -2.95 -11.91 6.32
CA ASN A 387 -4.11 -11.07 6.09
C ASN A 387 -5.05 -11.03 7.31
N ASP A 388 -4.64 -11.58 8.44
CA ASP A 388 -5.39 -11.53 9.66
C ASP A 388 -5.25 -10.12 10.23
N TYR A 389 -6.35 -9.42 10.18
CA TYR A 389 -6.60 -8.09 10.73
C TYR A 389 -6.37 -8.00 12.27
N ASP A 390 -5.86 -9.04 12.86
CA ASP A 390 -5.40 -9.07 14.24
C ASP A 390 -4.02 -8.41 14.38
N ALA A 391 -3.89 -7.35 13.62
CA ALA A 391 -2.69 -6.58 13.60
C ALA A 391 -2.57 -5.85 14.93
N THR A 392 -1.86 -6.41 15.82
CA THR A 392 -1.30 -5.73 17.00
C THR A 392 -0.02 -4.98 16.65
N THR A 393 0.36 -5.02 15.37
CA THR A 393 1.53 -4.31 14.87
C THR A 393 1.24 -2.82 14.82
N TRP A 394 1.86 -2.04 15.68
CA TRP A 394 1.87 -0.60 15.57
C TRP A 394 3.23 -0.14 15.07
N SER A 395 3.24 0.96 14.34
CA SER A 395 4.45 1.58 13.86
C SER A 395 4.61 2.97 14.45
N SER A 396 5.79 3.29 14.92
CA SER A 396 6.12 4.63 15.34
C SER A 396 7.36 5.14 14.63
N VAL A 397 7.44 6.44 14.47
CA VAL A 397 8.68 7.08 14.04
C VAL A 397 9.63 7.06 15.22
N VAL A 398 10.77 6.42 15.04
CA VAL A 398 11.82 6.38 16.05
C VAL A 398 12.64 7.63 15.92
N ASN A 399 12.86 8.26 17.02
CA ASN A 399 13.51 9.54 17.13
C ASN A 399 14.96 9.38 17.58
#